data_5df7d22eff4073823bcd773dfafa92cf
#
_entry.id   5df7d22eff4073823bcd773dfafa92cf
#
_cell.length_a   1.000
_cell.length_b   1.000
_cell.length_c   1.000
_cell.angle_alpha   90.00
_cell.angle_beta   90.00
_cell.angle_gamma   90.00
#
_symmetry.space_group_name_H-M   'P 1'
#
loop_
_entity.id
_entity.type
_entity.pdbx_description
1 polymer ?
#
loop_
_entity_poly.entity_id
_entity_poly.type
_entity_poly.pdbx_seq_one_letter_code
_entity_poly.pdbx_strand_id
1 'polypeptide(L)'
;MMLLTSDAEWEQKVLQAPENTLCIIDVFSPMWGPCEMLAGHFNNMFFDLGEDLGMRFVRADSSKLAALIEYKDSPKPMFLFYHAGAEVAKIEGPNLPEIDKTIKTKAPKLREVASWS
;
A
#
# COMPACT_ATOMS: atom_id res chain seq x y z
N MET A 1 5.11 6.88 6.78
CA MET A 1 5.01 6.08 5.55
C MET A 1 6.38 6.06 4.88
N MET A 2 6.87 4.88 4.55
CA MET A 2 8.19 4.72 3.96
C MET A 2 8.17 5.05 2.46
N LEU A 3 9.15 5.83 2.00
CA LEU A 3 9.33 6.12 0.58
C LEU A 3 10.30 5.10 -0.03
N LEU A 4 9.88 4.43 -1.09
CA LEU A 4 10.71 3.50 -1.85
C LEU A 4 11.24 4.18 -3.10
N THR A 5 12.58 4.13 -3.29
CA THR A 5 13.24 4.81 -4.41
C THR A 5 14.20 3.91 -5.19
N SER A 6 14.24 2.61 -4.88
CA SER A 6 15.09 1.66 -5.58
C SER A 6 14.41 0.31 -5.74
N ASP A 7 14.84 -0.44 -6.76
CA ASP A 7 14.33 -1.79 -6.99
C ASP A 7 14.67 -2.72 -5.83
N ALA A 8 15.80 -2.52 -5.19
CA ALA A 8 16.20 -3.32 -4.02
C ALA A 8 15.24 -3.11 -2.86
N GLU A 9 14.83 -1.86 -2.59
CA GLU A 9 13.85 -1.56 -1.55
C GLU A 9 12.48 -2.16 -1.87
N TRP A 10 12.06 -2.09 -3.13
CA TRP A 10 10.82 -2.72 -3.58
C TRP A 10 10.83 -4.21 -3.30
N GLU A 11 11.91 -4.89 -3.68
CA GLU A 11 12.07 -6.32 -3.44
C GLU A 11 11.98 -6.65 -1.95
N GLN A 12 12.73 -5.93 -1.11
CA GLN A 12 12.79 -6.22 0.32
C GLN A 12 11.51 -5.85 1.06
N LYS A 13 10.91 -4.73 0.74
CA LYS A 13 9.80 -4.18 1.54
C LYS A 13 8.43 -4.60 1.05
N VAL A 14 8.30 -4.95 -0.22
CA VAL A 14 7.03 -5.33 -0.82
C VAL A 14 7.02 -6.81 -1.21
N LEU A 15 7.95 -7.23 -2.07
CA LEU A 15 7.92 -8.61 -2.57
C LEU A 15 8.30 -9.63 -1.52
N GLN A 16 9.20 -9.29 -0.60
CA GLN A 16 9.63 -10.16 0.49
C GLN A 16 8.95 -9.85 1.82
N ALA A 17 7.89 -9.05 1.81
CA ALA A 17 7.14 -8.77 3.02
C ALA A 17 6.54 -10.06 3.59
N PRO A 18 6.42 -10.15 4.94
CA PRO A 18 5.83 -11.34 5.56
C PRO A 18 4.42 -11.64 5.06
N GLU A 19 4.06 -12.91 5.03
CA GLU A 19 2.73 -13.34 4.59
C GLU A 19 1.58 -12.78 5.43
N ASN A 20 1.86 -12.36 6.64
CA ASN A 20 0.86 -11.74 7.51
C ASN A 20 0.72 -10.23 7.27
N THR A 21 1.26 -9.71 6.18
CA THR A 21 1.28 -8.27 5.89
C THR A 21 0.75 -7.99 4.50
N LEU A 22 -0.30 -7.17 4.42
CA LEU A 22 -0.74 -6.57 3.16
C LEU A 22 0.04 -5.28 2.96
N CYS A 23 0.71 -5.14 1.82
CA CYS A 23 1.41 -3.91 1.45
C CYS A 23 0.50 -3.03 0.62
N ILE A 24 0.29 -1.81 1.06
CA ILE A 24 -0.48 -0.79 0.36
C ILE A 24 0.50 0.22 -0.19
N ILE A 25 0.59 0.30 -1.51
CA ILE A 25 1.58 1.13 -2.20
C ILE A 25 0.90 2.34 -2.81
N ASP A 26 1.25 3.52 -2.32
CA ASP A 26 0.87 4.80 -2.91
C ASP A 26 1.88 5.12 -4.00
N VAL A 27 1.54 4.80 -5.25
CA VAL A 27 2.39 5.03 -6.41
C VAL A 27 2.14 6.44 -6.93
N PHE A 28 3.17 7.27 -6.93
CA PHE A 28 3.04 8.63 -7.43
C PHE A 28 4.00 8.90 -8.58
N SER A 29 3.61 9.82 -9.46
CA SER A 29 4.47 10.35 -10.49
C SER A 29 5.21 11.56 -9.93
N PRO A 30 6.54 11.68 -10.14
CA PRO A 30 7.29 12.84 -9.67
C PRO A 30 6.80 14.16 -10.29
N MET A 31 6.16 14.10 -11.45
CA MET A 31 5.59 15.28 -12.10
C MET A 31 4.41 15.85 -11.30
N TRP A 32 3.60 14.98 -10.68
CA TRP A 32 2.40 15.39 -9.95
C TRP A 32 2.58 15.40 -8.45
N GLY A 33 3.54 14.63 -7.94
CA GLY A 33 3.83 14.49 -6.53
C GLY A 33 2.83 13.60 -5.78
N PRO A 34 3.15 13.26 -4.53
CA PRO A 34 2.27 12.45 -3.69
C PRO A 34 1.11 13.26 -3.11
N CYS A 35 0.04 12.58 -2.75
CA CYS A 35 -1.12 13.20 -2.10
C CYS A 35 -0.93 13.18 -0.58
N GLU A 36 -0.67 14.34 0.01
CA GLU A 36 -0.40 14.44 1.46
C GLU A 36 -1.64 14.19 2.32
N MET A 37 -2.83 14.46 1.80
CA MET A 37 -4.07 14.16 2.53
C MET A 37 -4.22 12.67 2.80
N LEU A 38 -3.80 11.84 1.85
CA LEU A 38 -3.89 10.39 2.00
C LEU A 38 -2.88 9.87 3.01
N ALA A 39 -1.73 10.51 3.15
CA ALA A 39 -0.74 10.12 4.15
C ALA A 39 -1.32 10.20 5.56
N GLY A 40 -2.03 11.27 5.87
CA GLY A 40 -2.70 11.42 7.17
C GLY A 40 -3.75 10.35 7.41
N HIS A 41 -4.57 10.08 6.39
CA HIS A 41 -5.60 9.04 6.47
C HIS A 41 -4.99 7.66 6.74
N PHE A 42 -3.92 7.31 6.02
CA PHE A 42 -3.26 6.01 6.19
C PHE A 42 -2.58 5.89 7.55
N ASN A 43 -1.99 6.98 8.05
CA ASN A 43 -1.40 6.98 9.39
C ASN A 43 -2.47 6.72 10.46
N ASN A 44 -3.63 7.35 10.34
CA ASN A 44 -4.75 7.11 11.25
C ASN A 44 -5.25 5.67 11.16
N MET A 45 -5.38 5.14 9.96
CA MET A 45 -5.81 3.77 9.76
C MET A 45 -4.83 2.77 10.37
N PHE A 46 -3.54 2.99 10.17
CA PHE A 46 -2.51 2.14 10.78
C PHE A 46 -2.58 2.19 12.30
N PHE A 47 -2.78 3.38 12.87
CA PHE A 47 -2.91 3.56 14.30
C PHE A 47 -4.13 2.80 14.84
N ASP A 48 -5.27 2.90 14.15
CA ASP A 48 -6.51 2.31 14.62
C ASP A 48 -6.57 0.78 14.42
N LEU A 49 -6.02 0.27 13.33
CA LEU A 49 -6.19 -1.12 12.92
C LEU A 49 -4.90 -1.95 12.92
N GLY A 50 -3.76 -1.31 13.12
CA GLY A 50 -2.46 -1.98 12.97
C GLY A 50 -2.17 -3.08 13.98
N GLU A 51 -2.89 -3.12 15.11
CA GLU A 51 -2.77 -4.20 16.08
C GLU A 51 -3.55 -5.44 15.65
N ASP A 52 -4.62 -5.26 14.89
CA ASP A 52 -5.55 -6.32 14.52
C ASP A 52 -5.32 -6.84 13.11
N LEU A 53 -4.81 -5.99 12.21
CA LEU A 53 -4.60 -6.32 10.82
C LEU A 53 -3.15 -6.09 10.41
N GLY A 54 -2.59 -7.04 9.66
CA GLY A 54 -1.25 -6.91 9.11
C GLY A 54 -1.23 -6.00 7.89
N MET A 55 -0.66 -4.81 8.04
CA MET A 55 -0.59 -3.86 6.94
C MET A 55 0.72 -3.07 6.97
N ARG A 56 1.18 -2.69 5.79
CA ARG A 56 2.35 -1.83 5.62
C ARG A 56 2.03 -0.82 4.54
N PHE A 57 2.13 0.46 4.88
CA PHE A 57 1.93 1.54 3.93
C PHE A 57 3.26 2.03 3.43
N VAL A 58 3.43 2.03 2.11
CA VAL A 58 4.64 2.55 1.46
C VAL A 58 4.25 3.52 0.35
N ARG A 59 5.14 4.42 0.06
CA ARG A 59 5.01 5.39 -1.03
C ARG A 59 6.12 5.11 -2.03
N ALA A 60 5.79 5.07 -3.30
CA ALA A 60 6.76 4.68 -4.32
C ALA A 60 6.77 5.68 -5.47
N ASP A 61 7.99 6.13 -5.83
CA ASP A 61 8.22 6.99 -6.98
C ASP A 61 8.26 6.11 -8.24
N SER A 62 7.26 6.26 -9.09
CA SER A 62 7.11 5.42 -10.28
C SER A 62 8.25 5.56 -11.29
N SER A 63 8.98 6.68 -11.27
CA SER A 63 10.10 6.90 -12.17
C SER A 63 11.37 6.18 -11.76
N LYS A 64 11.44 5.70 -10.51
CA LYS A 64 12.65 5.09 -9.93
C LYS A 64 12.55 3.59 -9.74
N LEU A 65 11.40 3.00 -10.01
CA LEU A 65 11.14 1.58 -9.79
C LEU A 65 10.74 0.92 -11.10
N ALA A 66 11.50 -0.09 -11.53
CA ALA A 66 11.23 -0.79 -12.78
C ALA A 66 9.82 -1.38 -12.82
N ALA A 67 9.36 -1.92 -11.69
CA ALA A 67 8.03 -2.54 -11.60
C ALA A 67 6.90 -1.53 -11.79
N LEU A 68 7.16 -0.23 -11.61
CA LEU A 68 6.14 0.82 -11.63
C LEU A 68 6.32 1.82 -12.76
N ILE A 69 7.23 1.56 -13.67
CA ILE A 69 7.60 2.53 -14.72
C ILE A 69 6.41 2.87 -15.62
N GLU A 70 5.45 1.99 -15.77
CA GLU A 70 4.25 2.25 -16.55
C GLU A 70 3.40 3.39 -15.98
N TYR A 71 3.57 3.72 -14.69
CA TYR A 71 2.81 4.76 -14.03
C TYR A 71 3.53 6.11 -13.95
N LYS A 72 4.74 6.24 -14.50
CA LYS A 72 5.57 7.42 -14.27
C LYS A 72 4.95 8.73 -14.73
N ASP A 73 4.07 8.70 -15.73
CA ASP A 73 3.41 9.88 -16.27
C ASP A 73 1.93 9.96 -15.93
N SER A 74 1.46 9.08 -15.05
CA SER A 74 0.04 9.05 -14.67
C SER A 74 -0.35 10.31 -13.89
N PRO A 75 -1.41 11.02 -14.31
CA PRO A 75 -1.90 12.20 -13.60
C PRO A 75 -2.67 11.84 -12.32
N LYS A 76 -3.02 10.59 -12.13
CA LYS A 76 -3.76 10.11 -10.97
C LYS A 76 -2.87 9.21 -10.13
N PRO A 77 -3.00 9.28 -8.78
CA PRO A 77 -2.31 8.32 -7.94
C PRO A 77 -2.85 6.91 -8.20
N MET A 78 -1.96 5.92 -8.11
CA MET A 78 -2.32 4.52 -8.21
C MET A 78 -2.07 3.89 -6.86
N PHE A 79 -3.01 3.07 -6.42
CA PHE A 79 -2.86 2.31 -5.18
C PHE A 79 -2.79 0.84 -5.52
N LEU A 80 -1.63 0.24 -5.26
CA LEU A 80 -1.42 -1.18 -5.50
C LEU A 80 -1.43 -1.91 -4.16
N PHE A 81 -1.98 -3.11 -4.16
CA PHE A 81 -2.08 -3.92 -2.97
C PHE A 81 -1.34 -5.23 -3.24
N TYR A 82 -0.30 -5.49 -2.45
CA TYR A 82 0.51 -6.70 -2.58
C TYR A 82 0.40 -7.55 -1.34
N HIS A 83 0.28 -8.85 -1.54
CA HIS A 83 0.27 -9.82 -0.45
C HIS A 83 1.06 -11.05 -0.90
N ALA A 84 1.98 -11.51 -0.04
CA ALA A 84 2.82 -12.67 -0.32
C ALA A 84 3.55 -12.57 -1.68
N GLY A 85 4.01 -11.36 -2.01
CA GLY A 85 4.79 -11.12 -3.23
C GLY A 85 3.98 -10.96 -4.51
N ALA A 86 2.64 -10.95 -4.43
CA ALA A 86 1.77 -10.84 -5.59
C ALA A 86 0.80 -9.67 -5.47
N GLU A 87 0.50 -9.01 -6.60
CA GLU A 87 -0.51 -7.97 -6.64
C GLU A 87 -1.89 -8.60 -6.47
N VAL A 88 -2.64 -8.15 -5.46
CA VAL A 88 -3.97 -8.69 -5.16
C VAL A 88 -5.09 -7.70 -5.45
N ALA A 89 -4.77 -6.42 -5.63
CA ALA A 89 -5.75 -5.39 -5.99
C ALA A 89 -5.05 -4.16 -6.55
N LYS A 90 -5.81 -3.35 -7.28
CA LYS A 90 -5.34 -2.10 -7.87
C LYS A 90 -6.50 -1.10 -7.87
N ILE A 91 -6.27 0.11 -7.38
CA ILE A 91 -7.25 1.18 -7.37
C ILE A 91 -6.64 2.42 -7.96
N GLU A 92 -7.28 3.00 -8.98
CA GLU A 92 -6.86 4.24 -9.60
C GLU A 92 -7.54 5.42 -8.93
N GLY A 93 -6.76 6.42 -8.57
CA GLY A 93 -7.26 7.63 -7.94
C GLY A 93 -7.47 7.53 -6.44
N PRO A 94 -7.77 8.66 -5.77
CA PRO A 94 -7.89 8.73 -4.32
C PRO A 94 -9.27 8.29 -3.84
N ASN A 95 -9.70 7.10 -4.21
CA ASN A 95 -11.00 6.54 -3.82
C ASN A 95 -10.89 5.90 -2.44
N LEU A 96 -10.99 6.72 -1.39
CA LEU A 96 -10.82 6.26 -0.01
C LEU A 96 -11.79 5.16 0.41
N PRO A 97 -13.09 5.24 0.10
CA PRO A 97 -14.01 4.16 0.48
C PRO A 97 -13.58 2.80 -0.09
N GLU A 98 -13.14 2.77 -1.34
CA GLU A 98 -12.72 1.53 -1.97
C GLU A 98 -11.37 1.04 -1.43
N ILE A 99 -10.46 1.97 -1.16
CA ILE A 99 -9.16 1.66 -0.56
C ILE A 99 -9.38 1.04 0.83
N ASP A 100 -10.19 1.67 1.67
CA ASP A 100 -10.48 1.20 3.02
C ASP A 100 -11.14 -0.18 3.00
N LYS A 101 -12.09 -0.37 2.11
CA LYS A 101 -12.77 -1.66 1.95
C LYS A 101 -11.77 -2.75 1.54
N THR A 102 -10.88 -2.44 0.61
CA THR A 102 -9.87 -3.38 0.14
C THR A 102 -8.92 -3.78 1.27
N ILE A 103 -8.47 -2.81 2.07
CA ILE A 103 -7.61 -3.10 3.21
C ILE A 103 -8.31 -4.02 4.19
N LYS A 104 -9.54 -3.68 4.59
CA LYS A 104 -10.29 -4.47 5.56
C LYS A 104 -10.61 -5.88 5.06
N THR A 105 -10.76 -6.04 3.75
CA THR A 105 -11.06 -7.33 3.14
C THR A 105 -9.80 -8.19 2.94
N LYS A 106 -8.68 -7.57 2.58
CA LYS A 106 -7.46 -8.26 2.14
C LYS A 106 -6.37 -8.35 3.20
N ALA A 107 -6.34 -7.45 4.20
CA ALA A 107 -5.29 -7.47 5.21
C ALA A 107 -5.45 -8.69 6.11
N PRO A 108 -4.37 -9.47 6.32
CA PRO A 108 -4.42 -10.63 7.21
C PRO A 108 -4.70 -10.21 8.65
N LYS A 109 -5.45 -11.03 9.37
CA LYS A 109 -5.70 -10.82 10.79
C LYS A 109 -4.49 -11.27 11.58
N LEU A 110 -3.97 -10.39 12.44
CA LEU A 110 -2.82 -10.68 13.28
C LEU A 110 -3.21 -11.41 14.55
N ARG A 111 -4.48 -11.28 14.97
CA ARG A 111 -4.99 -11.97 16.16
C ARG A 111 -5.98 -13.02 15.77
N GLU A 112 -5.84 -14.18 16.40
CA GLU A 112 -6.91 -15.16 16.42
C GLU A 112 -8.03 -14.56 17.24
N VAL A 113 -9.19 -14.39 16.66
CA VAL A 113 -10.29 -13.75 17.36
C VAL A 113 -11.38 -14.75 17.63
N ALA A 114 -11.13 -15.64 18.56
CA ALA A 114 -12.14 -16.58 19.02
C ALA A 114 -13.40 -15.86 19.50
N SER A 115 -13.24 -14.66 20.05
CA SER A 115 -14.36 -13.83 20.49
C SER A 115 -15.16 -13.21 19.34
N TRP A 116 -14.68 -13.32 18.10
CA TRP A 116 -15.41 -12.82 16.93
C TRP A 116 -16.29 -13.89 16.30
N SER A 117 -16.07 -15.09 16.67
CA SER A 117 -16.87 -16.21 16.16
C SER A 117 -18.21 -16.32 16.90
#